data_76a2dc7127a1ae9612a9db720ff52e3e
#
_entry.id   76a2dc7127a1ae9612a9db720ff52e3e
#
_cell.length_a   1.000
_cell.length_b   1.000
_cell.length_c   1.000
_cell.angle_alpha   90.00
_cell.angle_beta   90.00
_cell.angle_gamma   90.00
#
_symmetry.space_group_name_H-M   'P 1'
#
loop_
_entity.id
_entity.type
_entity.pdbx_description
1 polymer ?
#
loop_
_entity_poly.entity_id
_entity_poly.type
_entity_poly.pdbx_seq_one_letter_code
_entity_poly.pdbx_strand_id
1 'polypeptide(L)'
;GARRGYYQLGPVLLRTGDLFGLVTRDSEGGGSAHLTVFPRIVAIRHARFPSRRPAGEARARARVLEDPTLIIGIRPYQHGDGLRRVHWRATAHTGQLQSKLFEITAQMDAHLLLNLRRQDYAAAPGDAAETAELGVTAAASIAHHLLDKRQRTALLVLGRDPAAADQGGGLRVGAGRAREQLAAILSVLGRAELGEAEPLPATIRREKDQLPWGSLVVVITPRVDEAALSALLGLRASGYEVSVILVGRGARLPAEAQALGAMRISASRVVTEADIRGLGI
;
A
#
# COMPACT_ATOMS: atom_id res chain seq x y z
N GLY A 1 25.04 -3.98 2.81
CA GLY A 1 24.07 -2.92 2.61
C GLY A 1 23.47 -2.48 3.93
N ALA A 2 23.26 -1.19 4.10
CA ALA A 2 22.61 -0.68 5.29
C ALA A 2 21.19 -1.26 5.40
N ARG A 3 20.83 -1.74 6.58
CA ARG A 3 19.45 -2.13 6.87
C ARG A 3 18.58 -0.87 6.91
N ARG A 4 17.32 -0.94 6.47
CA ARG A 4 16.36 0.15 6.68
C ARG A 4 16.25 0.44 8.17
N GLY A 5 15.86 1.63 8.53
CA GLY A 5 15.68 1.97 9.93
C GLY A 5 15.60 3.47 10.18
N TYR A 6 15.31 3.78 11.42
CA TYR A 6 15.33 5.13 11.96
C TYR A 6 16.50 5.24 12.93
N TYR A 7 17.48 6.03 12.58
CA TYR A 7 18.75 6.14 13.32
C TYR A 7 18.90 7.54 13.87
N GLN A 8 19.24 7.61 15.13
CA GLN A 8 19.63 8.86 15.76
C GLN A 8 21.15 9.05 15.60
N LEU A 9 21.55 10.19 15.09
CA LEU A 9 22.93 10.63 14.93
C LEU A 9 23.19 11.74 15.94
N GLY A 10 24.20 11.56 16.79
CA GLY A 10 24.54 12.50 17.84
C GLY A 10 23.87 12.21 19.21
N PRO A 11 24.24 12.96 20.25
CA PRO A 11 25.20 14.04 20.23
C PRO A 11 26.63 13.57 19.92
N VAL A 12 27.51 14.50 19.50
CA VAL A 12 28.91 14.22 19.26
C VAL A 12 29.66 14.29 20.60
N LEU A 13 30.37 13.22 20.96
CA LEU A 13 31.24 13.20 22.11
C LEU A 13 32.61 13.71 21.68
N LEU A 14 33.04 14.82 22.27
CA LEU A 14 34.36 15.41 22.06
C LEU A 14 35.22 15.07 23.26
N ARG A 15 36.31 14.34 23.04
CA ARG A 15 37.34 14.09 24.05
C ARG A 15 38.57 14.92 23.73
N THR A 16 38.87 15.85 24.58
CA THR A 16 40.11 16.66 24.52
C THR A 16 41.02 16.26 25.66
N GLY A 17 42.31 16.21 25.40
CA GLY A 17 43.31 15.85 26.41
C GLY A 17 44.64 16.57 26.17
N ASP A 18 45.50 16.58 27.18
CA ASP A 18 46.87 17.05 27.04
C ASP A 18 47.73 16.01 26.29
N LEU A 19 48.90 16.44 25.82
CA LEU A 19 49.83 15.61 25.07
C LEU A 19 50.34 14.38 25.84
N PHE A 20 50.29 14.41 27.17
CA PHE A 20 50.77 13.34 28.03
C PHE A 20 49.65 12.45 28.57
N GLY A 21 48.39 12.76 28.26
CA GLY A 21 47.23 12.00 28.69
C GLY A 21 46.92 12.12 30.18
N LEU A 22 47.48 13.12 30.85
CA LEU A 22 47.30 13.34 32.29
C LEU A 22 45.96 14.02 32.62
N VAL A 23 45.42 14.79 31.67
CA VAL A 23 44.12 15.45 31.81
C VAL A 23 43.33 15.16 30.58
N THR A 24 42.14 14.58 30.75
CA THR A 24 41.15 14.41 29.67
C THR A 24 39.84 15.09 30.05
N ARG A 25 39.23 15.77 29.10
CA ARG A 25 37.93 16.41 29.26
C ARG A 25 37.00 15.89 28.19
N ASP A 26 35.91 15.30 28.61
CA ASP A 26 34.82 14.90 27.74
C ASP A 26 33.77 16.02 27.71
N SER A 27 33.34 16.39 26.54
CA SER A 27 32.27 17.35 26.33
C SER A 27 31.32 16.83 25.29
N GLU A 28 30.02 16.96 25.50
CA GLU A 28 29.01 16.71 24.50
C GLU A 28 28.79 17.98 23.70
N GLY A 29 28.88 17.87 22.37
CA GLY A 29 28.68 18.97 21.46
C GLY A 29 27.75 18.57 20.31
N GLY A 30 27.07 19.56 19.76
CA GLY A 30 26.13 19.34 18.67
C GLY A 30 24.76 18.82 19.11
N GLY A 31 23.76 19.00 18.26
CA GLY A 31 22.43 18.44 18.43
C GLY A 31 22.33 17.00 17.94
N SER A 32 21.20 16.34 18.22
CA SER A 32 20.85 15.08 17.60
C SER A 32 20.16 15.31 16.26
N ALA A 33 20.52 14.55 15.24
CA ALA A 33 19.82 14.49 13.97
C ALA A 33 19.22 13.09 13.76
N HIS A 34 18.22 12.97 12.92
CA HIS A 34 17.60 11.69 12.64
C HIS A 34 17.77 11.34 11.17
N LEU A 35 18.17 10.10 10.91
CA LEU A 35 18.33 9.53 9.57
C LEU A 35 17.33 8.40 9.38
N THR A 36 16.47 8.52 8.40
CA THR A 36 15.60 7.42 7.97
C THR A 36 16.19 6.76 6.74
N VAL A 37 16.55 5.47 6.86
CA VAL A 37 16.99 4.66 5.73
C VAL A 37 15.79 3.94 5.15
N PHE A 38 15.50 4.21 3.88
CA PHE A 38 14.33 3.65 3.19
C PHE A 38 14.49 2.15 2.91
N PRO A 39 13.38 1.41 2.85
CA PRO A 39 13.40 0.01 2.44
C PRO A 39 13.78 -0.13 0.98
N ARG A 40 14.26 -1.32 0.63
CA ARG A 40 14.56 -1.69 -0.75
C ARG A 40 13.29 -1.81 -1.57
N ILE A 41 13.34 -1.38 -2.82
CA ILE A 41 12.27 -1.56 -3.80
C ILE A 41 12.71 -2.61 -4.83
N VAL A 42 11.88 -3.62 -5.04
CA VAL A 42 12.05 -4.65 -6.05
C VAL A 42 11.05 -4.39 -7.18
N ALA A 43 11.52 -4.25 -8.40
CA ALA A 43 10.64 -4.00 -9.55
C ALA A 43 9.73 -5.20 -9.82
N ILE A 44 8.42 -4.98 -9.83
CA ILE A 44 7.39 -5.99 -10.12
C ILE A 44 7.17 -6.00 -11.64
N ARG A 45 7.37 -7.17 -12.29
CA ARG A 45 7.33 -7.27 -13.77
C ARG A 45 5.94 -7.61 -14.32
N HIS A 46 5.13 -8.36 -13.58
CA HIS A 46 3.89 -8.96 -14.09
C HIS A 46 2.70 -8.83 -13.12
N ALA A 47 2.62 -7.76 -12.33
CA ALA A 47 1.48 -7.57 -11.46
C ALA A 47 0.19 -7.45 -12.30
N ARG A 48 -0.68 -8.43 -12.17
CA ARG A 48 -2.06 -8.37 -12.68
C ARG A 48 -2.96 -7.92 -11.54
N PHE A 49 -3.00 -6.63 -11.28
CA PHE A 49 -4.05 -6.11 -10.39
C PHE A 49 -5.40 -6.33 -11.08
N PRO A 50 -6.40 -6.78 -10.33
CA PRO A 50 -7.74 -6.92 -10.89
C PRO A 50 -8.25 -5.54 -11.31
N SER A 51 -8.05 -5.19 -12.56
CA SER A 51 -8.64 -4.02 -13.19
C SER A 51 -10.07 -4.39 -13.57
N ARG A 52 -10.99 -4.42 -12.62
CA ARG A 52 -12.40 -4.60 -12.95
C ARG A 52 -12.94 -3.32 -13.55
N ARG A 53 -13.36 -3.42 -14.79
CA ARG A 53 -14.38 -2.51 -15.32
C ARG A 53 -15.66 -2.80 -14.52
N PRO A 54 -16.19 -1.86 -13.75
CA PRO A 54 -17.43 -2.09 -13.02
C PRO A 54 -18.54 -2.45 -14.02
N ALA A 55 -19.18 -3.60 -13.85
CA ALA A 55 -20.30 -4.01 -14.65
C ALA A 55 -21.62 -3.68 -13.92
N GLY A 56 -22.60 -3.12 -14.62
CA GLY A 56 -23.95 -2.91 -14.09
C GLY A 56 -24.06 -1.80 -13.04
N GLU A 57 -24.82 -2.04 -11.98
CA GLU A 57 -25.12 -1.06 -10.90
C GLU A 57 -23.88 -0.54 -10.16
N ALA A 58 -22.76 -1.28 -10.20
CA ALA A 58 -21.48 -0.85 -9.66
C ALA A 58 -20.93 0.41 -10.36
N ARG A 59 -21.31 0.67 -11.62
CA ARG A 59 -20.95 1.89 -12.35
C ARG A 59 -21.57 3.15 -11.75
N ALA A 60 -22.76 3.04 -11.17
CA ALA A 60 -23.50 4.19 -10.63
C ALA A 60 -22.91 4.72 -9.31
N ARG A 61 -22.19 3.89 -8.57
CA ARG A 61 -21.62 4.24 -7.25
C ARG A 61 -20.10 4.48 -7.27
N ALA A 62 -19.38 3.95 -8.28
CA ALA A 62 -17.97 4.30 -8.46
C ALA A 62 -17.90 5.79 -8.86
N ARG A 63 -16.94 6.55 -8.31
CA ARG A 63 -16.55 7.85 -8.88
C ARG A 63 -15.99 7.56 -10.27
N VAL A 64 -16.85 7.60 -11.28
CA VAL A 64 -16.46 7.51 -12.67
C VAL A 64 -15.71 8.78 -13.00
N LEU A 65 -14.40 8.72 -12.88
CA LEU A 65 -13.51 9.76 -13.40
C LEU A 65 -13.32 9.45 -14.89
N GLU A 66 -14.07 10.18 -15.72
CA GLU A 66 -13.78 10.20 -17.14
C GLU A 66 -12.43 10.92 -17.32
N ASP A 67 -11.50 10.28 -17.99
CA ASP A 67 -10.25 10.94 -18.38
C ASP A 67 -10.52 11.77 -19.64
N PRO A 68 -10.55 13.11 -19.52
CA PRO A 68 -10.83 13.98 -20.66
C PRO A 68 -9.78 13.92 -21.76
N THR A 69 -8.64 13.26 -21.49
CA THR A 69 -7.54 13.12 -22.47
C THR A 69 -7.67 11.84 -23.31
N LEU A 70 -8.42 10.84 -22.83
CA LEU A 70 -8.60 9.54 -23.49
C LEU A 70 -9.99 9.44 -24.15
N ILE A 71 -10.07 9.87 -25.41
CA ILE A 71 -11.27 9.75 -26.24
C ILE A 71 -11.25 8.36 -26.88
N ILE A 72 -12.20 7.48 -26.48
CA ILE A 72 -12.34 6.12 -27.02
C ILE A 72 -13.31 6.03 -28.19
N GLY A 73 -14.09 7.10 -28.44
CA GLY A 73 -15.04 7.12 -29.52
C GLY A 73 -15.88 8.38 -29.57
N ILE A 74 -16.83 8.37 -30.50
CA ILE A 74 -17.79 9.45 -30.75
C ILE A 74 -19.17 8.81 -30.82
N ARG A 75 -20.18 9.44 -30.19
CA ARG A 75 -21.58 9.02 -30.27
C ARG A 75 -22.50 10.22 -30.57
N PRO A 76 -23.70 10.01 -31.07
CA PRO A 76 -24.67 11.08 -31.16
C PRO A 76 -24.93 11.76 -29.83
N TYR A 77 -25.06 13.07 -29.83
CA TYR A 77 -25.36 13.88 -28.65
C TYR A 77 -26.70 13.45 -28.06
N GLN A 78 -26.76 13.32 -26.74
CA GLN A 78 -27.99 13.05 -26.00
C GLN A 78 -28.31 14.26 -25.11
N HIS A 79 -29.60 14.51 -24.93
CA HIS A 79 -30.06 15.59 -24.05
C HIS A 79 -29.54 15.36 -22.63
N GLY A 80 -28.76 16.34 -22.10
CA GLY A 80 -28.05 16.22 -20.81
C GLY A 80 -26.53 16.08 -20.94
N ASP A 81 -25.99 15.83 -22.12
CA ASP A 81 -24.55 15.90 -22.36
C ASP A 81 -24.06 17.35 -22.22
N GLY A 82 -23.01 17.57 -21.47
CA GLY A 82 -22.42 18.92 -21.36
C GLY A 82 -21.80 19.40 -22.68
N LEU A 83 -21.96 20.66 -23.02
CA LEU A 83 -21.43 21.24 -24.27
C LEU A 83 -19.90 21.08 -24.42
N ARG A 84 -19.15 20.95 -23.31
CA ARG A 84 -17.70 20.65 -23.29
C ARG A 84 -17.36 19.29 -23.89
N ARG A 85 -18.33 18.38 -23.98
CA ARG A 85 -18.17 17.04 -24.55
C ARG A 85 -18.41 17.01 -26.06
N VAL A 86 -18.93 18.08 -26.66
CA VAL A 86 -19.20 18.12 -28.08
C VAL A 86 -17.92 18.00 -28.88
N HIS A 87 -17.89 17.08 -29.83
CA HIS A 87 -16.82 16.90 -30.78
C HIS A 87 -17.06 17.74 -32.04
N TRP A 88 -16.73 19.02 -32.01
CA TRP A 88 -17.06 19.98 -33.05
C TRP A 88 -16.65 19.57 -34.46
N ARG A 89 -15.48 18.93 -34.61
CA ARG A 89 -15.01 18.46 -35.92
C ARG A 89 -15.88 17.34 -36.50
N ALA A 90 -16.33 16.38 -35.67
CA ALA A 90 -17.24 15.32 -36.09
C ALA A 90 -18.65 15.88 -36.37
N THR A 91 -19.12 16.79 -35.51
CA THR A 91 -20.39 17.51 -35.69
C THR A 91 -20.42 18.24 -37.04
N ALA A 92 -19.35 18.94 -37.39
CA ALA A 92 -19.26 19.64 -38.68
C ALA A 92 -19.27 18.69 -39.88
N HIS A 93 -18.73 17.48 -39.72
CA HIS A 93 -18.66 16.49 -40.80
C HIS A 93 -19.98 15.71 -40.97
N THR A 94 -20.69 15.45 -39.87
CA THR A 94 -21.94 14.66 -39.89
C THR A 94 -23.20 15.52 -39.98
N GLY A 95 -23.11 16.84 -39.75
CA GLY A 95 -24.24 17.75 -39.66
C GLY A 95 -25.14 17.54 -38.41
N GLN A 96 -24.76 16.63 -37.52
CA GLN A 96 -25.46 16.32 -36.27
C GLN A 96 -24.54 16.43 -35.09
N LEU A 97 -25.02 16.96 -33.96
CA LEU A 97 -24.24 17.09 -32.75
C LEU A 97 -23.68 15.72 -32.30
N GLN A 98 -22.37 15.65 -32.17
CA GLN A 98 -21.63 14.48 -31.74
C GLN A 98 -20.92 14.74 -30.40
N SER A 99 -21.07 13.80 -29.46
CA SER A 99 -20.40 13.83 -28.17
C SER A 99 -19.18 12.89 -28.14
N LYS A 100 -18.10 13.37 -27.52
CA LYS A 100 -16.91 12.56 -27.22
C LYS A 100 -17.28 11.50 -26.19
N LEU A 101 -16.91 10.25 -26.46
CA LEU A 101 -16.96 9.15 -25.51
C LEU A 101 -15.58 9.03 -24.87
N PHE A 102 -15.49 9.34 -23.60
CA PHE A 102 -14.23 9.23 -22.83
C PHE A 102 -14.08 7.84 -22.25
N GLU A 103 -12.83 7.40 -22.10
CA GLU A 103 -12.57 6.16 -21.37
C GLU A 103 -12.97 6.35 -19.90
N ILE A 104 -13.80 5.42 -19.44
CA ILE A 104 -14.16 5.34 -18.03
C ILE A 104 -13.00 4.66 -17.33
N THR A 105 -12.06 5.44 -16.84
CA THR A 105 -11.00 4.94 -15.98
C THR A 105 -11.55 4.92 -14.56
N ALA A 106 -12.10 3.78 -14.14
CA ALA A 106 -12.35 3.55 -12.73
C ALA A 106 -10.98 3.46 -12.03
N GLN A 107 -10.43 4.59 -11.63
CA GLN A 107 -9.25 4.62 -10.78
C GLN A 107 -9.68 4.14 -9.40
N MET A 108 -9.43 2.88 -9.13
CA MET A 108 -9.63 2.30 -7.80
C MET A 108 -8.51 2.80 -6.89
N ASP A 109 -8.85 3.44 -5.78
CA ASP A 109 -7.86 3.75 -4.75
C ASP A 109 -7.29 2.43 -4.20
N ALA A 110 -5.99 2.36 -4.01
CA ALA A 110 -5.33 1.20 -3.44
C ALA A 110 -4.96 1.48 -1.98
N HIS A 111 -5.34 0.58 -1.09
CA HIS A 111 -5.04 0.65 0.34
C HIS A 111 -4.15 -0.52 0.72
N LEU A 112 -2.90 -0.23 1.05
CA LEU A 112 -1.95 -1.21 1.54
C LEU A 112 -2.08 -1.32 3.05
N LEU A 113 -2.31 -2.51 3.55
CA LEU A 113 -2.36 -2.84 4.97
C LEU A 113 -1.21 -3.80 5.29
N LEU A 114 -0.16 -3.28 5.90
CA LEU A 114 1.00 -4.07 6.33
C LEU A 114 0.86 -4.44 7.81
N ASN A 115 0.78 -5.72 8.06
CA ASN A 115 0.74 -6.24 9.42
C ASN A 115 2.17 -6.48 9.93
N LEU A 116 2.60 -5.68 10.92
CA LEU A 116 3.84 -5.86 11.69
C LEU A 116 3.54 -6.11 13.19
N ARG A 117 2.37 -6.68 13.50
CA ARG A 117 2.01 -7.04 14.86
C ARG A 117 2.88 -8.21 15.34
N ARG A 118 3.67 -7.98 16.39
CA ARG A 118 4.66 -8.94 16.90
C ARG A 118 4.07 -10.34 17.16
N GLN A 119 2.89 -10.43 17.73
CA GLN A 119 2.24 -11.70 18.05
C GLN A 119 1.94 -12.56 16.81
N ASP A 120 1.63 -11.93 15.66
CA ASP A 120 1.35 -12.64 14.41
C ASP A 120 2.62 -13.21 13.78
N TYR A 121 3.76 -12.57 13.99
CA TYR A 121 5.07 -13.08 13.57
C TYR A 121 5.61 -14.16 14.51
N ALA A 122 5.40 -14.02 15.81
CA ALA A 122 5.81 -15.03 16.78
C ALA A 122 5.07 -16.36 16.59
N ALA A 123 3.84 -16.31 16.07
CA ALA A 123 3.04 -17.50 15.77
C ALA A 123 3.31 -18.10 14.38
N ALA A 124 4.10 -17.40 13.53
CA ALA A 124 4.49 -17.85 12.19
C ALA A 124 5.86 -18.55 12.24
N PRO A 125 6.08 -19.63 11.48
CA PRO A 125 7.38 -20.28 11.41
C PRO A 125 8.42 -19.40 10.72
N GLY A 126 9.65 -19.38 11.25
CA GLY A 126 10.79 -18.66 10.68
C GLY A 126 11.28 -17.49 11.54
N ASP A 127 12.28 -16.76 11.06
CA ASP A 127 12.76 -15.54 11.70
C ASP A 127 11.76 -14.41 11.51
N ALA A 128 11.20 -13.93 12.61
CA ALA A 128 10.24 -12.84 12.64
C ALA A 128 10.81 -11.55 12.03
N ALA A 129 12.09 -11.24 12.30
CA ALA A 129 12.73 -10.04 11.80
C ALA A 129 12.94 -10.11 10.27
N GLU A 130 13.45 -11.24 9.77
CA GLU A 130 13.66 -11.47 8.32
C GLU A 130 12.30 -11.43 7.58
N THR A 131 11.27 -12.07 8.14
CA THR A 131 9.93 -12.09 7.57
C THR A 131 9.30 -10.70 7.55
N ALA A 132 9.50 -9.89 8.59
CA ALA A 132 9.02 -8.52 8.65
C ALA A 132 9.72 -7.63 7.59
N GLU A 133 11.05 -7.77 7.43
CA GLU A 133 11.80 -7.06 6.39
C GLU A 133 11.29 -7.40 4.98
N LEU A 134 10.99 -8.67 4.74
CA LEU A 134 10.41 -9.13 3.48
C LEU A 134 9.03 -8.50 3.26
N GLY A 135 8.19 -8.43 4.30
CA GLY A 135 6.88 -7.78 4.26
C GLY A 135 6.97 -6.29 3.93
N VAL A 136 7.92 -5.59 4.54
CA VAL A 136 8.17 -4.17 4.26
C VAL A 136 8.67 -3.95 2.84
N THR A 137 9.60 -4.81 2.37
CA THR A 137 10.11 -4.77 0.99
C THR A 137 9.00 -5.01 -0.01
N ALA A 138 8.09 -5.96 0.27
CA ALA A 138 6.91 -6.22 -0.56
C ALA A 138 5.97 -5.00 -0.58
N ALA A 139 5.67 -4.39 0.58
CA ALA A 139 4.83 -3.20 0.67
C ALA A 139 5.41 -2.01 -0.11
N ALA A 140 6.72 -1.75 0.03
CA ALA A 140 7.42 -0.70 -0.70
C ALA A 140 7.38 -0.92 -2.21
N SER A 141 7.59 -2.18 -2.65
CA SER A 141 7.60 -2.56 -4.07
C SER A 141 6.22 -2.44 -4.71
N ILE A 142 5.16 -2.83 -3.98
CA ILE A 142 3.78 -2.71 -4.42
C ILE A 142 3.36 -1.24 -4.47
N ALA A 143 3.69 -0.45 -3.45
CA ALA A 143 3.42 0.98 -3.43
C ALA A 143 4.06 1.69 -4.63
N HIS A 144 5.33 1.41 -4.90
CA HIS A 144 6.04 1.94 -6.06
C HIS A 144 5.35 1.56 -7.37
N HIS A 145 5.01 0.29 -7.55
CA HIS A 145 4.35 -0.20 -8.76
C HIS A 145 2.97 0.45 -9.00
N LEU A 146 2.17 0.60 -7.94
CA LEU A 146 0.85 1.24 -8.03
C LEU A 146 0.95 2.73 -8.37
N LEU A 147 1.88 3.44 -7.73
CA LEU A 147 2.12 4.86 -7.96
C LEU A 147 2.70 5.12 -9.36
N ASP A 148 3.57 4.24 -9.87
CA ASP A 148 4.08 4.30 -11.25
C ASP A 148 2.93 4.18 -12.27
N LYS A 149 1.92 3.38 -11.96
CA LYS A 149 0.65 3.29 -12.72
C LYS A 149 -0.33 4.44 -12.43
N ARG A 150 0.12 5.49 -11.73
CA ARG A 150 -0.68 6.66 -11.35
C ARG A 150 -1.91 6.33 -10.49
N GLN A 151 -1.92 5.17 -9.83
CA GLN A 151 -2.99 4.75 -8.93
C GLN A 151 -2.81 5.43 -7.57
N ARG A 152 -3.89 6.03 -7.03
CA ARG A 152 -3.84 6.61 -5.69
C ARG A 152 -3.61 5.50 -4.67
N THR A 153 -2.59 5.66 -3.84
CA THR A 153 -2.16 4.62 -2.91
C THR A 153 -2.10 5.19 -1.50
N ALA A 154 -2.72 4.48 -0.57
CA ALA A 154 -2.64 4.71 0.87
C ALA A 154 -1.85 3.59 1.54
N LEU A 155 -1.30 3.86 2.71
CA LEU A 155 -0.62 2.87 3.55
C LEU A 155 -1.13 2.94 4.98
N LEU A 156 -1.39 1.79 5.58
CA LEU A 156 -1.58 1.58 7.01
C LEU A 156 -0.66 0.46 7.47
N VAL A 157 0.13 0.71 8.51
CA VAL A 157 1.00 -0.30 9.11
C VAL A 157 0.55 -0.56 10.54
N LEU A 158 0.33 -1.83 10.85
CA LEU A 158 0.07 -2.31 12.21
C LEU A 158 1.41 -2.67 12.85
N GLY A 159 2.01 -1.74 13.57
CA GLY A 159 3.33 -1.90 14.17
C GLY A 159 3.69 -0.71 15.04
N ARG A 160 4.97 -0.63 15.41
CA ARG A 160 5.53 0.44 16.22
C ARG A 160 6.26 1.48 15.33
N ASP A 161 6.09 2.76 15.65
CA ASP A 161 6.93 3.85 15.15
C ASP A 161 7.91 4.30 16.24
N PRO A 162 9.21 4.06 16.09
CA PRO A 162 10.18 4.52 17.08
C PRO A 162 10.31 6.06 17.16
N ALA A 163 9.82 6.79 16.14
CA ALA A 163 9.79 8.24 16.13
C ALA A 163 8.56 8.84 16.82
N ALA A 164 7.50 8.07 17.00
CA ALA A 164 6.29 8.48 17.71
C ALA A 164 6.30 7.88 19.10
N ALA A 165 6.54 8.71 20.12
CA ALA A 165 6.42 8.26 21.50
C ALA A 165 5.01 7.71 21.74
N ASP A 166 4.91 6.40 22.00
CA ASP A 166 3.78 5.63 22.58
C ASP A 166 2.33 5.98 22.16
N GLN A 167 2.12 6.61 21.03
CA GLN A 167 0.79 6.76 20.49
C GLN A 167 0.41 5.48 19.74
N GLY A 168 -0.43 4.64 20.34
CA GLY A 168 -0.92 3.36 19.79
C GLY A 168 -1.76 3.46 18.51
N GLY A 169 -1.56 4.52 17.74
CA GLY A 169 -2.11 4.72 16.41
C GLY A 169 -1.15 4.14 15.37
N GLY A 170 -1.61 3.22 14.52
CA GLY A 170 -0.82 2.67 13.42
C GLY A 170 -0.25 3.78 12.52
N LEU A 171 0.95 3.52 11.98
CA LEU A 171 1.60 4.37 11.00
C LEU A 171 0.73 4.48 9.74
N ARG A 172 0.26 5.69 9.40
CA ARG A 172 -0.70 5.92 8.32
C ARG A 172 -0.18 6.95 7.31
N VAL A 173 -0.39 6.65 6.03
CA VAL A 173 -0.25 7.62 4.92
C VAL A 173 -1.57 7.62 4.15
N GLY A 174 -2.21 8.79 4.05
CA GLY A 174 -3.46 8.94 3.30
C GLY A 174 -3.30 8.66 1.80
N ALA A 175 -4.41 8.44 1.09
CA ALA A 175 -4.39 8.14 -0.33
C ALA A 175 -3.91 9.34 -1.17
N GLY A 176 -2.84 9.14 -1.93
CA GLY A 176 -2.26 10.13 -2.83
C GLY A 176 -1.64 9.48 -4.06
N ARG A 177 -1.33 10.31 -5.09
CA ARG A 177 -0.67 9.88 -6.32
C ARG A 177 0.48 10.78 -6.76
N ALA A 178 0.78 11.83 -5.99
CA ALA A 178 1.87 12.74 -6.26
C ALA A 178 3.24 12.05 -6.07
N ARG A 179 4.31 12.64 -6.59
CA ARG A 179 5.67 12.08 -6.44
C ARG A 179 6.10 11.98 -4.98
N GLU A 180 5.65 12.92 -4.15
CA GLU A 180 5.90 12.98 -2.72
C GLU A 180 5.24 11.81 -1.96
N GLN A 181 4.20 11.21 -2.54
CA GLN A 181 3.48 10.09 -1.93
C GLN A 181 4.37 8.87 -1.72
N LEU A 182 5.23 8.55 -2.70
CA LEU A 182 6.17 7.45 -2.55
C LEU A 182 7.17 7.74 -1.42
N ALA A 183 7.71 8.95 -1.34
CA ALA A 183 8.65 9.33 -0.29
C ALA A 183 7.99 9.25 1.10
N ALA A 184 6.73 9.69 1.23
CA ALA A 184 5.96 9.58 2.46
C ALA A 184 5.76 8.11 2.88
N ILE A 185 5.37 7.24 1.94
CA ILE A 185 5.21 5.80 2.18
C ILE A 185 6.54 5.15 2.58
N LEU A 186 7.63 5.44 1.86
CA LEU A 186 8.94 4.89 2.15
C LEU A 186 9.50 5.38 3.50
N SER A 187 9.21 6.63 3.88
CA SER A 187 9.59 7.19 5.17
C SER A 187 8.89 6.45 6.32
N VAL A 188 7.59 6.19 6.20
CA VAL A 188 6.83 5.41 7.18
C VAL A 188 7.35 3.97 7.24
N LEU A 189 7.51 3.31 6.09
CA LEU A 189 8.03 1.95 6.02
C LEU A 189 9.47 1.83 6.54
N GLY A 190 10.29 2.88 6.36
CA GLY A 190 11.67 2.94 6.88
C GLY A 190 11.71 2.91 8.41
N ARG A 191 10.73 3.54 9.06
CA ARG A 191 10.65 3.61 10.55
C ARG A 191 9.87 2.45 11.16
N ALA A 192 8.92 1.85 10.43
CA ALA A 192 8.01 0.85 10.95
C ALA A 192 8.75 -0.38 11.49
N GLU A 193 8.44 -0.78 12.73
CA GLU A 193 9.01 -1.93 13.42
C GLU A 193 7.93 -2.91 13.90
N LEU A 194 8.35 -4.15 14.17
CA LEU A 194 7.49 -5.10 14.88
C LEU A 194 7.09 -4.54 16.24
N GLY A 195 5.81 -4.49 16.52
CA GLY A 195 5.31 -3.92 17.76
C GLY A 195 3.95 -4.45 18.20
N GLU A 196 3.47 -3.92 19.30
CA GLU A 196 2.10 -4.14 19.74
C GLU A 196 1.18 -3.31 18.85
N ALA A 197 0.13 -3.93 18.36
CA ALA A 197 -0.87 -3.29 17.52
C ALA A 197 -2.22 -4.01 17.66
N GLU A 198 -3.28 -3.33 17.24
CA GLU A 198 -4.60 -3.93 17.15
C GLU A 198 -4.58 -5.17 16.24
N PRO A 199 -5.33 -6.23 16.58
CA PRO A 199 -5.44 -7.42 15.72
C PRO A 199 -5.94 -7.08 14.31
N LEU A 200 -5.33 -7.73 13.30
CA LEU A 200 -5.66 -7.52 11.89
C LEU A 200 -7.19 -7.57 11.59
N PRO A 201 -7.97 -8.53 12.13
CA PRO A 201 -9.42 -8.57 11.89
C PRO A 201 -10.18 -7.35 12.42
N ALA A 202 -9.77 -6.84 13.58
CA ALA A 202 -10.40 -5.65 14.18
C ALA A 202 -10.09 -4.40 13.36
N THR A 203 -8.83 -4.25 12.96
CA THR A 203 -8.41 -3.16 12.06
C THR A 203 -9.17 -3.19 10.74
N ILE A 204 -9.28 -4.36 10.09
CA ILE A 204 -10.03 -4.48 8.83
C ILE A 204 -11.48 -4.01 9.01
N ARG A 205 -12.14 -4.41 10.09
CA ARG A 205 -13.53 -3.99 10.36
C ARG A 205 -13.64 -2.49 10.58
N ARG A 206 -12.72 -1.89 11.34
CA ARG A 206 -12.71 -0.44 11.60
C ARG A 206 -12.44 0.37 10.34
N GLU A 207 -11.45 -0.05 9.54
CA GLU A 207 -11.07 0.67 8.32
C GLU A 207 -12.12 0.58 7.22
N LYS A 208 -12.91 -0.49 7.17
CA LYS A 208 -13.92 -0.73 6.15
C LYS A 208 -14.81 0.48 5.89
N ASP A 209 -15.25 1.16 6.95
CA ASP A 209 -16.18 2.29 6.83
C ASP A 209 -15.51 3.56 6.33
N GLN A 210 -14.17 3.62 6.35
CA GLN A 210 -13.36 4.74 5.89
C GLN A 210 -12.86 4.55 4.45
N LEU A 211 -12.93 3.33 3.91
CA LEU A 211 -12.47 3.03 2.57
C LEU A 211 -13.45 3.52 1.52
N PRO A 212 -13.00 4.21 0.45
CA PRO A 212 -13.83 4.49 -0.70
C PRO A 212 -14.35 3.17 -1.29
N TRP A 213 -15.63 3.14 -1.63
CA TRP A 213 -16.24 1.94 -2.19
C TRP A 213 -15.53 1.48 -3.47
N GLY A 214 -15.34 0.16 -3.63
CA GLY A 214 -14.65 -0.42 -4.79
C GLY A 214 -13.13 -0.30 -4.75
N SER A 215 -12.53 0.18 -3.64
CA SER A 215 -11.07 0.24 -3.49
C SER A 215 -10.44 -1.15 -3.54
N LEU A 216 -9.18 -1.19 -3.97
CA LEU A 216 -8.30 -2.35 -3.83
C LEU A 216 -7.67 -2.34 -2.43
N VAL A 217 -7.89 -3.39 -1.66
CA VAL A 217 -7.25 -3.60 -0.36
C VAL A 217 -6.21 -4.71 -0.48
N VAL A 218 -4.94 -4.36 -0.31
CA VAL A 218 -3.83 -5.31 -0.32
C VAL A 218 -3.35 -5.52 1.10
N VAL A 219 -3.55 -6.73 1.63
CA VAL A 219 -3.14 -7.10 2.98
C VAL A 219 -1.85 -7.90 2.91
N ILE A 220 -0.82 -7.43 3.59
CA ILE A 220 0.50 -8.07 3.68
C ILE A 220 0.67 -8.56 5.11
N THR A 221 0.75 -9.87 5.31
CA THR A 221 0.73 -10.49 6.64
C THR A 221 1.52 -11.82 6.65
N PRO A 222 2.12 -12.22 7.78
CA PRO A 222 2.78 -13.52 7.89
C PRO A 222 1.78 -14.69 7.99
N ARG A 223 0.55 -14.42 8.44
CA ARG A 223 -0.49 -15.43 8.62
C ARG A 223 -1.89 -14.85 8.43
N VAL A 224 -2.82 -15.71 8.08
CA VAL A 224 -4.26 -15.44 8.09
C VAL A 224 -4.90 -16.51 8.98
N ASP A 225 -5.48 -16.10 10.10
CA ASP A 225 -6.30 -16.96 10.95
C ASP A 225 -7.77 -16.89 10.51
N GLU A 226 -8.61 -17.69 11.14
CA GLU A 226 -10.04 -17.77 10.83
C GLU A 226 -10.76 -16.43 10.99
N ALA A 227 -10.40 -15.65 12.02
CA ALA A 227 -10.97 -14.33 12.26
C ALA A 227 -10.56 -13.32 11.17
N ALA A 228 -9.30 -13.37 10.73
CA ALA A 228 -8.80 -12.53 9.63
C ALA A 228 -9.45 -12.94 8.31
N LEU A 229 -9.58 -14.24 8.04
CA LEU A 229 -10.27 -14.77 6.88
C LEU A 229 -11.72 -14.25 6.82
N SER A 230 -12.46 -14.36 7.91
CA SER A 230 -13.83 -13.85 8.01
C SER A 230 -13.92 -12.35 7.73
N ALA A 231 -12.97 -11.55 8.26
CA ALA A 231 -12.94 -10.12 8.01
C ALA A 231 -12.63 -9.78 6.54
N LEU A 232 -11.70 -10.49 5.89
CA LEU A 232 -11.38 -10.35 4.46
C LEU A 232 -12.57 -10.71 3.56
N LEU A 233 -13.28 -11.80 3.89
CA LEU A 233 -14.50 -12.20 3.20
C LEU A 233 -15.60 -11.14 3.35
N GLY A 234 -15.72 -10.55 4.53
CA GLY A 234 -16.64 -9.43 4.78
C GLY A 234 -16.32 -8.19 3.96
N LEU A 235 -15.05 -7.85 3.75
CA LEU A 235 -14.64 -6.79 2.82
C LEU A 235 -15.05 -7.14 1.38
N ARG A 236 -14.74 -8.35 0.95
CA ARG A 236 -15.06 -8.80 -0.40
C ARG A 236 -16.57 -8.76 -0.68
N ALA A 237 -17.38 -9.25 0.26
CA ALA A 237 -18.85 -9.21 0.17
C ALA A 237 -19.40 -7.78 0.12
N SER A 238 -18.69 -6.82 0.70
CA SER A 238 -19.04 -5.39 0.67
C SER A 238 -18.59 -4.66 -0.61
N GLY A 239 -18.04 -5.38 -1.60
CA GLY A 239 -17.70 -4.83 -2.92
C GLY A 239 -16.27 -4.29 -3.06
N TYR A 240 -15.39 -4.55 -2.10
CA TYR A 240 -13.97 -4.23 -2.21
C TYR A 240 -13.22 -5.30 -2.99
N GLU A 241 -12.21 -4.91 -3.76
CA GLU A 241 -11.24 -5.88 -4.29
C GLU A 241 -10.21 -6.18 -3.20
N VAL A 242 -9.99 -7.47 -2.92
CA VAL A 242 -9.10 -7.90 -1.84
C VAL A 242 -7.99 -8.77 -2.41
N SER A 243 -6.75 -8.42 -2.07
CA SER A 243 -5.57 -9.22 -2.35
C SER A 243 -4.79 -9.47 -1.06
N VAL A 244 -4.36 -10.71 -0.84
CA VAL A 244 -3.61 -11.11 0.34
C VAL A 244 -2.22 -11.56 -0.08
N ILE A 245 -1.19 -10.99 0.56
CA ILE A 245 0.20 -11.36 0.37
C ILE A 245 0.71 -11.99 1.66
N LEU A 246 0.95 -13.27 1.61
CA LEU A 246 1.51 -14.02 2.70
C LEU A 246 3.03 -13.99 2.64
N VAL A 247 3.66 -13.48 3.69
CA VAL A 247 5.10 -13.34 3.78
C VAL A 247 5.73 -14.38 4.70
N GLY A 248 6.87 -14.94 4.27
CA GLY A 248 7.66 -15.88 5.05
C GLY A 248 7.53 -17.34 4.64
N ARG A 249 8.52 -18.15 5.06
CA ARG A 249 8.64 -19.57 4.69
C ARG A 249 7.54 -20.45 5.25
N GLY A 250 7.03 -20.10 6.41
CA GLY A 250 5.97 -20.84 7.10
C GLY A 250 4.57 -20.34 6.83
N ALA A 251 4.42 -19.31 6.00
CA ALA A 251 3.11 -18.80 5.62
C ALA A 251 2.32 -19.89 4.89
N ARG A 252 1.41 -20.52 5.63
CA ARG A 252 0.43 -21.45 5.06
C ARG A 252 -0.84 -20.68 4.80
N LEU A 253 -1.35 -20.81 3.59
CA LEU A 253 -2.76 -20.55 3.39
C LEU A 253 -3.50 -21.59 4.21
N PRO A 254 -4.49 -21.24 5.06
CA PRO A 254 -5.37 -22.22 5.67
C PRO A 254 -5.89 -23.19 4.60
N ALA A 255 -6.24 -24.41 4.97
CA ALA A 255 -6.87 -25.37 4.04
C ALA A 255 -8.12 -24.75 3.36
N GLU A 256 -8.69 -23.76 4.01
CA GLU A 256 -9.77 -22.88 3.51
C GLU A 256 -9.33 -21.87 2.43
N ALA A 257 -8.06 -21.80 2.07
CA ALA A 257 -7.61 -20.95 0.95
C ALA A 257 -8.17 -21.39 -0.42
N GLN A 258 -8.63 -22.62 -0.53
CA GLN A 258 -9.51 -23.01 -1.63
C GLN A 258 -10.80 -22.18 -1.62
N ALA A 259 -11.30 -21.80 -0.43
CA ALA A 259 -12.41 -20.89 -0.27
C ALA A 259 -12.06 -19.45 -0.72
N LEU A 260 -10.82 -18.97 -0.49
CA LEU A 260 -10.37 -17.67 -1.00
C LEU A 260 -10.43 -17.62 -2.53
N GLY A 261 -9.95 -18.65 -3.21
CA GLY A 261 -10.01 -18.77 -4.67
C GLY A 261 -11.43 -18.80 -5.20
N ALA A 262 -12.33 -19.57 -4.57
CA ALA A 262 -13.75 -19.64 -4.91
C ALA A 262 -14.47 -18.29 -4.72
N MET A 263 -14.03 -17.46 -3.76
CA MET A 263 -14.59 -16.13 -3.48
C MET A 263 -13.83 -14.99 -4.17
N ARG A 264 -12.95 -15.29 -5.12
CA ARG A 264 -12.19 -14.30 -5.91
C ARG A 264 -11.30 -13.37 -5.07
N ILE A 265 -10.77 -13.83 -3.96
CA ILE A 265 -9.69 -13.15 -3.24
C ILE A 265 -8.38 -13.65 -3.84
N SER A 266 -7.60 -12.73 -4.38
CA SER A 266 -6.25 -13.05 -4.86
C SER A 266 -5.35 -13.31 -3.66
N ALA A 267 -4.63 -14.42 -3.66
CA ALA A 267 -3.67 -14.74 -2.62
C ALA A 267 -2.32 -15.12 -3.25
N SER A 268 -1.27 -14.42 -2.85
CA SER A 268 0.09 -14.65 -3.30
C SER A 268 1.01 -14.92 -2.11
N ARG A 269 2.03 -15.73 -2.32
CA ARG A 269 3.04 -16.04 -1.29
C ARG A 269 4.38 -15.45 -1.68
N VAL A 270 5.04 -14.82 -0.72
CA VAL A 270 6.37 -14.24 -0.86
C VAL A 270 7.27 -14.85 0.19
N VAL A 271 8.26 -15.62 -0.23
CA VAL A 271 9.27 -16.26 0.62
C VAL A 271 10.63 -15.62 0.45
N THR A 272 10.88 -15.07 -0.73
CA THR A 272 12.13 -14.42 -1.11
C THR A 272 11.85 -13.12 -1.86
N GLU A 273 12.85 -12.25 -1.99
CA GLU A 273 12.73 -11.05 -2.84
C GLU A 273 12.46 -11.39 -4.31
N ALA A 274 12.86 -12.58 -4.78
CA ALA A 274 12.60 -13.01 -6.14
C ALA A 274 11.09 -13.19 -6.40
N ASP A 275 10.34 -13.64 -5.40
CA ASP A 275 8.89 -13.84 -5.48
C ASP A 275 8.15 -12.51 -5.65
N ILE A 276 8.71 -11.40 -5.12
CA ILE A 276 8.15 -10.06 -5.28
C ILE A 276 8.13 -9.64 -6.75
N ARG A 277 9.14 -10.06 -7.55
CA ARG A 277 9.20 -9.75 -8.98
C ARG A 277 8.07 -10.40 -9.79
N GLY A 278 7.61 -11.54 -9.33
CA GLY A 278 6.56 -12.36 -9.96
C GLY A 278 5.18 -12.22 -9.32
N LEU A 279 4.99 -11.25 -8.43
CA LEU A 279 3.71 -11.08 -7.75
C LEU A 279 2.58 -10.94 -8.77
N GLY A 280 1.73 -11.98 -8.84
CA GLY A 280 0.42 -11.93 -9.47
C GLY A 280 -0.58 -11.46 -8.43
N ILE A 281 -0.94 -10.18 -8.48
CA ILE A 281 -1.91 -9.58 -7.57
C ILE A 281 -3.19 -9.32 -8.34
#